data_c7a09cf1c5b11efc73e6613930964417
#
_entry.id   c7a09cf1c5b11efc73e6613930964417
#
_cell.length_a   1.000
_cell.length_b   1.000
_cell.length_c   1.000
_cell.angle_alpha   90.00
_cell.angle_beta   90.00
_cell.angle_gamma   90.00
#
_symmetry.space_group_name_H-M   'P 1'
#
loop_
_entity.id
_entity.type
_entity.pdbx_description
1 polymer ?
#
loop_
_entity_poly.entity_id
_entity_poly.type
_entity_poly.pdbx_seq_one_letter_code
_entity_poly.pdbx_strand_id
1 'polypeptide(L)'
;MITVWARTRARPRNNKAVSPAISAIIMTGTLVALISVALVFANNLLAAKMAESEFNSAMQVMQTVGLQIDDVAWVIGRTETVRYSSRYGDVAFEPALNYTIYVNTTTQSNQRFYTATTGILCFNMPVSQYSVGNNYYELIYPSVDGGLLLEGASAPVARVFAVEKLPMGGKSFVRVVVAPTIRMLSLTIGDTNYVRLYLPVLSEGNSTKRYQSITLTGESFSKLGESVTGIKVEVGFPLLEFGNSFFHFPKTTETISVTGATVVELYVGNVDVALGVHS
;
A
#
# COMPACT_ATOMS: atom_id res chain seq x y z
N MET A 1 -73.88 -75.07 -27.99
CA MET A 1 -72.52 -74.62 -28.31
C MET A 1 -72.26 -73.42 -27.40
N ILE A 2 -71.60 -73.60 -26.22
CA ILE A 2 -71.45 -72.60 -25.21
C ILE A 2 -69.98 -72.20 -25.21
N THR A 3 -69.70 -70.98 -25.62
CA THR A 3 -68.31 -70.37 -25.62
C THR A 3 -67.99 -69.80 -24.28
N VAL A 4 -67.07 -70.42 -23.57
CA VAL A 4 -66.56 -69.92 -22.27
C VAL A 4 -65.46 -68.88 -22.52
N TRP A 5 -65.73 -67.66 -22.16
CA TRP A 5 -64.72 -66.59 -22.17
C TRP A 5 -63.79 -66.69 -20.93
N ALA A 6 -62.53 -67.04 -21.16
CA ALA A 6 -61.51 -67.03 -20.12
C ALA A 6 -61.09 -65.58 -19.83
N ARG A 7 -61.44 -65.05 -18.67
CA ARG A 7 -60.95 -63.79 -18.16
C ARG A 7 -59.50 -63.97 -17.68
N THR A 8 -58.55 -63.48 -18.44
CA THR A 8 -57.17 -63.33 -17.99
C THR A 8 -57.12 -62.27 -16.89
N ARG A 9 -56.90 -62.70 -15.66
CA ARG A 9 -56.59 -61.80 -14.51
C ARG A 9 -55.20 -61.16 -14.75
N ALA A 10 -55.18 -59.88 -15.06
CA ALA A 10 -53.96 -59.13 -15.04
C ALA A 10 -53.41 -59.19 -13.62
N ARG A 11 -52.20 -59.74 -13.47
CA ARG A 11 -51.42 -59.63 -12.17
C ARG A 11 -51.21 -58.21 -11.81
N PRO A 12 -51.55 -57.76 -10.58
CA PRO A 12 -51.22 -56.45 -10.14
C PRO A 12 -49.71 -56.32 -10.13
N ARG A 13 -49.15 -55.37 -10.89
CA ARG A 13 -47.78 -54.97 -10.85
C ARG A 13 -47.49 -54.49 -9.44
N ASN A 14 -46.77 -55.31 -8.66
CA ASN A 14 -46.33 -54.95 -7.31
C ASN A 14 -45.29 -53.86 -7.44
N ASN A 15 -45.72 -52.60 -7.58
CA ASN A 15 -44.88 -51.45 -7.39
C ASN A 15 -44.51 -51.46 -5.92
N LYS A 16 -43.38 -52.09 -5.59
CA LYS A 16 -42.76 -51.93 -4.25
C LYS A 16 -42.46 -50.47 -4.10
N ALA A 17 -43.39 -49.70 -3.57
CA ALA A 17 -43.18 -48.36 -3.16
C ALA A 17 -42.01 -48.38 -2.17
N VAL A 18 -40.98 -47.58 -2.45
CA VAL A 18 -39.86 -47.37 -1.55
C VAL A 18 -40.47 -46.98 -0.22
N SER A 19 -40.16 -47.73 0.87
CA SER A 19 -40.74 -47.48 2.18
C SER A 19 -40.62 -45.99 2.51
N PRO A 20 -41.68 -45.33 3.00
CA PRO A 20 -41.67 -43.92 3.40
C PRO A 20 -40.49 -43.57 4.31
N ALA A 21 -40.06 -44.52 5.14
CA ALA A 21 -38.87 -44.39 5.99
C ALA A 21 -37.56 -44.22 5.20
N ILE A 22 -37.39 -45.02 4.10
CA ILE A 22 -36.20 -44.91 3.24
C ILE A 22 -36.19 -43.56 2.51
N SER A 23 -37.36 -43.12 2.00
CA SER A 23 -37.48 -41.83 1.35
C SER A 23 -37.17 -40.68 2.34
N ALA A 24 -37.62 -40.76 3.56
CA ALA A 24 -37.32 -39.76 4.60
C ALA A 24 -35.83 -39.73 4.91
N ILE A 25 -35.16 -40.86 5.08
CA ILE A 25 -33.72 -40.93 5.33
C ILE A 25 -32.91 -40.33 4.17
N ILE A 26 -33.25 -40.66 2.93
CA ILE A 26 -32.57 -40.11 1.74
C ILE A 26 -32.79 -38.59 1.67
N MET A 27 -34.01 -38.12 1.89
CA MET A 27 -34.35 -36.69 1.86
C MET A 27 -33.63 -35.92 2.94
N THR A 28 -33.57 -36.44 4.17
CA THR A 28 -32.83 -35.83 5.25
C THR A 28 -31.31 -35.81 4.98
N GLY A 29 -30.77 -36.92 4.47
CA GLY A 29 -29.36 -37.02 4.10
C GLY A 29 -28.96 -36.02 3.01
N THR A 30 -29.78 -35.88 1.96
CA THR A 30 -29.55 -34.91 0.90
C THR A 30 -29.68 -33.47 1.39
N LEU A 31 -30.64 -33.18 2.27
CA LEU A 31 -30.80 -31.86 2.91
C LEU A 31 -29.58 -31.47 3.73
N VAL A 32 -29.09 -32.38 4.60
CA VAL A 32 -27.90 -32.16 5.41
C VAL A 32 -26.66 -31.92 4.53
N ALA A 33 -26.49 -32.70 3.46
CA ALA A 33 -25.39 -32.51 2.51
C ALA A 33 -25.47 -31.13 1.83
N LEU A 34 -26.65 -30.71 1.37
CA LEU A 34 -26.85 -29.40 0.74
C LEU A 34 -26.56 -28.25 1.71
N ILE A 35 -27.04 -28.35 2.97
CA ILE A 35 -26.76 -27.33 4.01
C ILE A 35 -25.28 -27.27 4.29
N SER A 36 -24.58 -28.41 4.40
CA SER A 36 -23.14 -28.45 4.65
C SER A 36 -22.35 -27.76 3.55
N VAL A 37 -22.68 -28.03 2.27
CA VAL A 37 -22.06 -27.38 1.10
C VAL A 37 -22.35 -25.89 1.10
N ALA A 38 -23.60 -25.49 1.38
CA ALA A 38 -24.00 -24.08 1.45
C ALA A 38 -23.25 -23.31 2.56
N LEU A 39 -23.04 -23.94 3.74
CA LEU A 39 -22.28 -23.36 4.85
C LEU A 39 -20.81 -23.16 4.49
N VAL A 40 -20.16 -24.14 3.83
CA VAL A 40 -18.76 -23.99 3.39
C VAL A 40 -18.65 -22.86 2.38
N PHE A 41 -19.56 -22.79 1.40
CA PHE A 41 -19.58 -21.70 0.42
C PHE A 41 -19.79 -20.33 1.07
N ALA A 42 -20.76 -20.24 1.99
CA ALA A 42 -21.04 -19.00 2.72
C ALA A 42 -19.85 -18.52 3.55
N ASN A 43 -19.16 -19.44 4.25
CA ASN A 43 -17.97 -19.11 5.01
C ASN A 43 -16.83 -18.61 4.12
N ASN A 44 -16.59 -19.23 2.97
CA ASN A 44 -15.56 -18.80 2.02
C ASN A 44 -15.89 -17.42 1.44
N LEU A 45 -17.14 -17.18 1.08
CA LEU A 45 -17.59 -15.86 0.60
C LEU A 45 -17.43 -14.78 1.67
N LEU A 46 -17.81 -15.09 2.92
CA LEU A 46 -17.65 -14.17 4.04
C LEU A 46 -16.17 -13.84 4.29
N ALA A 47 -15.29 -14.84 4.29
CA ALA A 47 -13.85 -14.64 4.46
C ALA A 47 -13.27 -13.74 3.36
N ALA A 48 -13.66 -13.95 2.09
CA ALA A 48 -13.23 -13.10 0.98
C ALA A 48 -13.71 -11.65 1.13
N LYS A 49 -14.97 -11.46 1.54
CA LYS A 49 -15.51 -10.11 1.79
C LYS A 49 -14.89 -9.41 2.99
N MET A 50 -14.51 -10.15 4.02
CA MET A 50 -13.76 -9.61 5.15
C MET A 50 -12.36 -9.16 4.74
N ALA A 51 -11.65 -9.95 3.92
CA ALA A 51 -10.33 -9.59 3.42
C ALA A 51 -10.38 -8.34 2.52
N GLU A 52 -11.36 -8.25 1.62
CA GLU A 52 -11.61 -7.07 0.79
C GLU A 52 -11.87 -5.81 1.65
N SER A 53 -12.73 -5.93 2.66
CA SER A 53 -13.03 -4.83 3.60
C SER A 53 -11.80 -4.40 4.41
N GLU A 54 -10.98 -5.38 4.83
CA GLU A 54 -9.74 -5.11 5.55
C GLU A 54 -8.73 -4.36 4.67
N PHE A 55 -8.57 -4.78 3.40
CA PHE A 55 -7.70 -4.10 2.45
C PHE A 55 -8.14 -2.65 2.20
N ASN A 56 -9.44 -2.42 2.03
CA ASN A 56 -10.00 -1.08 1.87
C ASN A 56 -9.79 -0.21 3.13
N SER A 57 -9.91 -0.80 4.31
CA SER A 57 -9.59 -0.11 5.57
C SER A 57 -8.09 0.21 5.66
N ALA A 58 -7.23 -0.70 5.24
CA ALA A 58 -5.79 -0.47 5.21
C ALA A 58 -5.41 0.68 4.26
N MET A 59 -6.08 0.84 3.11
CA MET A 59 -5.86 1.99 2.22
C MET A 59 -6.14 3.32 2.96
N GLN A 60 -7.23 3.41 3.73
CA GLN A 60 -7.56 4.62 4.50
C GLN A 60 -6.57 4.89 5.64
N VAL A 61 -6.15 3.84 6.35
CA VAL A 61 -5.14 3.92 7.40
C VAL A 61 -3.81 4.42 6.83
N MET A 62 -3.34 3.81 5.75
CA MET A 62 -2.07 4.19 5.11
C MET A 62 -2.12 5.60 4.51
N GLN A 63 -3.27 6.03 3.99
CA GLN A 63 -3.46 7.43 3.57
C GLN A 63 -3.35 8.39 4.75
N THR A 64 -3.92 8.04 5.91
CA THR A 64 -3.80 8.84 7.13
C THR A 64 -2.34 8.92 7.58
N VAL A 65 -1.60 7.81 7.54
CA VAL A 65 -0.17 7.79 7.83
C VAL A 65 0.61 8.70 6.89
N GLY A 66 0.31 8.65 5.58
CA GLY A 66 0.94 9.53 4.58
C GLY A 66 0.73 11.02 4.88
N LEU A 67 -0.45 11.40 5.34
CA LEU A 67 -0.75 12.78 5.76
C LEU A 67 0.00 13.17 7.04
N GLN A 68 0.09 12.27 8.02
CA GLN A 68 0.76 12.54 9.29
C GLN A 68 2.28 12.68 9.17
N ILE A 69 2.91 12.11 8.14
CA ILE A 69 4.34 12.31 7.87
C ILE A 69 4.65 13.82 7.72
N ASP A 70 3.81 14.57 7.02
CA ASP A 70 4.00 16.02 6.85
C ASP A 70 3.88 16.76 8.18
N ASP A 71 2.98 16.35 9.05
CA ASP A 71 2.79 16.97 10.36
C ASP A 71 3.95 16.73 11.32
N VAL A 72 4.57 15.55 11.24
CA VAL A 72 5.61 15.10 12.18
C VAL A 72 7.01 15.49 11.73
N ALA A 73 7.29 15.43 10.43
CA ALA A 73 8.65 15.57 9.88
C ALA A 73 9.35 16.91 10.22
N TRP A 74 8.57 17.98 10.47
CA TRP A 74 9.10 19.32 10.64
C TRP A 74 9.09 19.78 12.11
N VAL A 75 8.61 18.94 13.05
CA VAL A 75 8.50 19.29 14.47
C VAL A 75 9.17 18.23 15.34
N ILE A 76 10.33 18.53 15.87
CA ILE A 76 11.11 17.62 16.73
C ILE A 76 10.28 17.25 17.97
N GLY A 77 10.22 15.96 18.29
CA GLY A 77 9.49 15.40 19.43
C GLY A 77 7.99 15.25 19.21
N ARG A 78 7.43 15.75 18.11
CA ARG A 78 6.04 15.48 17.75
C ARG A 78 5.85 14.00 17.43
N THR A 79 4.83 13.40 18.01
CA THR A 79 4.52 11.98 17.85
C THR A 79 3.06 11.79 17.49
N GLU A 80 2.81 11.06 16.42
CA GLU A 80 1.46 10.67 15.98
C GLU A 80 1.38 9.15 15.94
N THR A 81 0.24 8.60 16.37
CA THR A 81 0.04 7.14 16.38
C THR A 81 -1.27 6.79 15.70
N VAL A 82 -1.18 6.01 14.63
CA VAL A 82 -2.33 5.42 13.94
C VAL A 82 -2.48 3.97 14.37
N ARG A 83 -3.66 3.62 14.85
CA ARG A 83 -4.01 2.23 15.17
C ARG A 83 -4.76 1.63 13.99
N TYR A 84 -4.49 0.37 13.72
CA TYR A 84 -5.21 -0.41 12.72
C TYR A 84 -5.59 -1.77 13.31
N SER A 85 -6.51 -2.45 12.67
CA SER A 85 -6.88 -3.82 13.02
C SER A 85 -6.83 -4.65 11.75
N SER A 86 -5.97 -5.63 11.73
CA SER A 86 -5.80 -6.54 10.60
C SER A 86 -5.76 -7.97 11.10
N ARG A 87 -6.47 -8.84 10.38
CA ARG A 87 -6.49 -10.28 10.59
C ARG A 87 -5.63 -11.02 9.57
N TYR A 88 -5.57 -10.48 8.36
CA TYR A 88 -4.98 -11.14 7.21
C TYR A 88 -3.67 -10.51 6.76
N GLY A 89 -3.48 -9.21 7.03
CA GLY A 89 -2.30 -8.46 6.63
C GLY A 89 -1.50 -7.93 7.81
N ASP A 90 -0.29 -7.47 7.52
CA ASP A 90 0.61 -6.83 8.47
C ASP A 90 1.32 -5.62 7.84
N VAL A 91 1.82 -4.71 8.68
CA VAL A 91 2.62 -3.57 8.23
C VAL A 91 4.10 -3.88 8.44
N ALA A 92 4.89 -3.68 7.39
CA ALA A 92 6.34 -3.80 7.40
C ALA A 92 6.99 -2.46 7.01
N PHE A 93 8.19 -2.24 7.53
CA PHE A 93 9.08 -1.14 7.13
C PHE A 93 10.18 -1.70 6.23
N GLU A 94 10.45 -1.03 5.09
CA GLU A 94 11.48 -1.46 4.13
C GLU A 94 12.33 -0.26 3.69
N PRO A 95 13.68 -0.31 3.78
CA PRO A 95 14.56 0.79 3.36
C PRO A 95 14.73 0.81 1.82
N ALA A 96 13.68 1.19 1.10
CA ALA A 96 13.52 0.91 -0.33
C ALA A 96 13.87 2.06 -1.26
N LEU A 97 14.07 3.29 -0.75
CA LEU A 97 14.33 4.47 -1.58
C LEU A 97 15.64 5.15 -1.21
N ASN A 98 16.37 5.61 -2.21
CA ASN A 98 17.57 6.41 -2.05
C ASN A 98 17.44 7.69 -2.88
N TYR A 99 17.28 8.84 -2.22
CA TYR A 99 17.24 10.14 -2.88
C TYR A 99 18.62 10.76 -2.92
N THR A 100 19.03 11.20 -4.11
CA THR A 100 20.27 11.97 -4.30
C THR A 100 19.94 13.29 -4.98
N ILE A 101 20.38 14.38 -4.36
CA ILE A 101 20.21 15.74 -4.86
C ILE A 101 21.57 16.24 -5.30
N TYR A 102 21.66 16.67 -6.54
CA TYR A 102 22.83 17.29 -7.14
C TYR A 102 22.53 18.76 -7.42
N VAL A 103 23.53 19.58 -7.29
CA VAL A 103 23.46 21.00 -7.64
C VAL A 103 24.53 21.36 -8.66
N ASN A 104 24.20 22.29 -9.52
CA ASN A 104 25.16 22.98 -10.35
C ASN A 104 25.45 24.34 -9.74
N THR A 105 26.71 24.65 -9.53
CA THR A 105 27.17 25.96 -9.11
C THR A 105 27.91 26.65 -10.26
N THR A 106 28.32 27.88 -10.07
CA THR A 106 29.15 28.60 -11.08
C THR A 106 30.52 27.95 -11.31
N THR A 107 31.00 27.15 -10.35
CA THR A 107 32.31 26.53 -10.35
C THR A 107 32.29 25.03 -10.64
N GLN A 108 31.22 24.36 -10.31
CA GLN A 108 31.09 22.89 -10.44
C GLN A 108 29.73 22.49 -10.99
N SER A 109 29.73 21.52 -11.89
CA SER A 109 28.53 20.88 -12.40
C SER A 109 28.33 19.52 -11.71
N ASN A 110 27.08 19.15 -11.45
CA ASN A 110 26.70 17.85 -10.86
C ASN A 110 27.37 17.55 -9.51
N GLN A 111 27.57 18.57 -8.67
CA GLN A 111 28.07 18.38 -7.32
C GLN A 111 26.99 17.69 -6.49
N ARG A 112 27.35 16.61 -5.79
CA ARG A 112 26.43 15.93 -4.86
C ARG A 112 26.21 16.83 -3.66
N PHE A 113 24.97 17.32 -3.50
CA PHE A 113 24.57 18.20 -2.41
C PHE A 113 24.05 17.41 -1.21
N TYR A 114 23.24 16.37 -1.46
CA TYR A 114 22.67 15.55 -0.40
C TYR A 114 22.33 14.15 -0.89
N THR A 115 22.42 13.16 -0.01
CA THR A 115 21.98 11.79 -0.25
C THR A 115 21.37 11.22 1.01
N ALA A 116 20.21 10.61 0.91
CA ALA A 116 19.57 9.90 2.01
C ALA A 116 18.88 8.62 1.52
N THR A 117 19.03 7.57 2.30
CA THR A 117 18.19 6.37 2.19
C THR A 117 16.99 6.55 3.11
N THR A 118 15.81 6.37 2.59
CA THR A 118 14.55 6.48 3.33
C THR A 118 13.76 5.18 3.21
N GLY A 119 13.05 4.84 4.28
CA GLY A 119 12.14 3.70 4.29
C GLY A 119 10.80 4.01 3.65
N ILE A 120 10.06 2.93 3.40
CA ILE A 120 8.66 2.92 3.04
C ILE A 120 7.89 2.09 4.03
N LEU A 121 6.60 2.36 4.19
CA LEU A 121 5.69 1.53 4.94
C LEU A 121 4.83 0.73 3.98
N CYS A 122 4.79 -0.60 4.16
CA CYS A 122 4.02 -1.51 3.34
C CYS A 122 3.01 -2.26 4.20
N PHE A 123 1.72 -2.07 3.96
CA PHE A 123 0.72 -3.02 4.42
C PHE A 123 0.70 -4.19 3.43
N ASN A 124 1.03 -5.38 3.88
CA ASN A 124 1.16 -6.60 3.09
C ASN A 124 -0.03 -7.52 3.36
N MET A 125 -0.84 -7.80 2.36
CA MET A 125 -1.91 -8.79 2.43
C MET A 125 -1.61 -9.94 1.46
N PRO A 126 -1.61 -11.21 1.94
CA PRO A 126 -1.36 -12.35 1.07
C PRO A 126 -2.40 -12.44 -0.06
N VAL A 127 -1.94 -12.67 -1.30
CA VAL A 127 -2.81 -12.81 -2.48
C VAL A 127 -3.79 -14.00 -2.32
N SER A 128 -3.45 -14.99 -1.49
CA SER A 128 -4.36 -16.10 -1.15
C SER A 128 -5.60 -15.66 -0.37
N GLN A 129 -5.57 -14.50 0.26
CA GLN A 129 -6.70 -13.93 1.01
C GLN A 129 -7.48 -12.92 0.16
N TYR A 130 -6.74 -12.04 -0.53
CA TYR A 130 -7.31 -11.02 -1.40
C TYR A 130 -6.34 -10.67 -2.53
N SER A 131 -6.86 -10.55 -3.74
CA SER A 131 -6.11 -10.16 -4.93
C SER A 131 -6.94 -9.22 -5.77
N VAL A 132 -6.29 -8.19 -6.27
CA VAL A 132 -6.85 -7.23 -7.24
C VAL A 132 -6.40 -7.52 -8.67
N GLY A 133 -5.40 -8.38 -8.83
CA GLY A 133 -4.84 -8.82 -10.11
C GLY A 133 -3.40 -8.38 -10.30
N ASN A 134 -2.60 -9.28 -10.87
CA ASN A 134 -1.18 -9.03 -11.12
C ASN A 134 -0.97 -7.80 -12.03
N ASN A 135 0.04 -6.98 -11.70
CA ASN A 135 0.35 -5.68 -12.30
C ASN A 135 -0.69 -4.58 -12.02
N TYR A 136 -1.51 -4.76 -10.99
CA TYR A 136 -2.36 -3.69 -10.50
C TYR A 136 -1.52 -2.56 -9.88
N TYR A 137 -1.88 -1.33 -10.18
CA TYR A 137 -1.34 -0.12 -9.56
C TYR A 137 -2.45 0.93 -9.48
N GLU A 138 -2.62 1.52 -8.29
CA GLU A 138 -3.55 2.62 -8.06
C GLU A 138 -2.91 3.65 -7.14
N LEU A 139 -2.79 4.89 -7.60
CA LEU A 139 -2.35 6.01 -6.78
C LEU A 139 -3.53 6.52 -5.94
N ILE A 140 -3.40 6.38 -4.60
CA ILE A 140 -4.44 6.78 -3.64
C ILE A 140 -4.23 8.24 -3.22
N TYR A 141 -2.97 8.64 -3.01
CA TYR A 141 -2.63 9.99 -2.57
C TYR A 141 -1.20 10.37 -3.02
N PRO A 142 -0.99 11.59 -3.56
CA PRO A 142 -2.01 12.55 -3.96
C PRO A 142 -2.85 12.06 -5.15
N SER A 143 -3.97 12.68 -5.42
CA SER A 143 -4.86 12.30 -6.53
C SER A 143 -4.26 12.53 -7.93
N VAL A 144 -3.18 13.31 -8.00
CA VAL A 144 -2.46 13.61 -9.26
C VAL A 144 -1.01 13.20 -9.09
N ASP A 145 -0.51 12.42 -10.04
CA ASP A 145 0.90 12.01 -10.07
C ASP A 145 1.79 13.16 -10.57
N GLY A 146 2.51 13.78 -9.64
CA GLY A 146 3.44 14.89 -9.91
C GLY A 146 4.90 14.47 -10.15
N GLY A 147 5.21 13.18 -10.22
CA GLY A 147 6.60 12.71 -10.36
C GLY A 147 7.37 12.61 -9.04
N LEU A 148 8.68 12.85 -9.08
CA LEU A 148 9.55 12.84 -7.88
C LEU A 148 9.37 14.09 -7.02
N LEU A 149 9.09 15.21 -7.67
CA LEU A 149 8.93 16.52 -7.08
C LEU A 149 7.47 16.92 -7.15
N LEU A 150 6.87 17.19 -6.00
CA LEU A 150 5.51 17.68 -5.92
C LEU A 150 5.55 19.19 -5.64
N GLU A 151 5.12 19.99 -6.62
CA GLU A 151 5.22 21.43 -6.57
C GLU A 151 4.04 22.08 -5.85
N GLY A 152 4.32 22.99 -4.92
CA GLY A 152 3.34 23.80 -4.20
C GLY A 152 3.55 23.83 -2.69
N ALA A 153 3.06 24.89 -2.05
CA ALA A 153 3.18 25.08 -0.61
C ALA A 153 2.44 24.00 0.21
N SER A 154 1.34 23.50 -0.33
CA SER A 154 0.51 22.43 0.27
C SER A 154 0.69 21.08 -0.42
N ALA A 155 1.69 20.94 -1.29
CA ALA A 155 1.97 19.66 -1.92
C ALA A 155 2.37 18.63 -0.85
N PRO A 156 1.94 17.37 -0.97
CA PRO A 156 2.30 16.34 0.00
C PRO A 156 3.78 15.99 -0.04
N VAL A 157 4.27 15.43 1.07
CA VAL A 157 5.63 14.89 1.19
C VAL A 157 5.65 13.37 1.25
N ALA A 158 4.51 12.74 1.00
CA ALA A 158 4.37 11.30 0.89
C ALA A 158 3.40 10.93 -0.24
N ARG A 159 3.63 9.77 -0.85
CA ARG A 159 2.74 9.12 -1.81
C ARG A 159 2.18 7.86 -1.18
N VAL A 160 0.89 7.60 -1.43
CA VAL A 160 0.23 6.37 -1.01
C VAL A 160 -0.36 5.70 -2.24
N PHE A 161 -0.04 4.44 -2.44
CA PHE A 161 -0.52 3.69 -3.59
C PHE A 161 -0.77 2.22 -3.23
N ALA A 162 -1.71 1.59 -3.93
CA ALA A 162 -1.94 0.15 -3.89
C ALA A 162 -1.25 -0.52 -5.08
N VAL A 163 -0.62 -1.66 -4.84
CA VAL A 163 0.11 -2.39 -5.87
C VAL A 163 0.03 -3.91 -5.65
N GLU A 164 -0.21 -4.64 -6.73
CA GLU A 164 -0.04 -6.09 -6.77
C GLU A 164 0.90 -6.43 -7.93
N LYS A 165 2.11 -6.86 -7.59
CA LYS A 165 3.11 -7.28 -8.56
C LYS A 165 3.72 -8.61 -8.13
N LEU A 166 3.62 -9.61 -8.98
CA LEU A 166 4.07 -10.97 -8.72
C LEU A 166 5.09 -11.43 -9.76
N PRO A 167 6.10 -12.20 -9.37
CA PRO A 167 6.54 -12.46 -8.01
C PRO A 167 7.43 -11.32 -7.48
N MET A 168 7.37 -11.03 -6.16
CA MET A 168 8.29 -10.12 -5.49
C MET A 168 9.04 -10.87 -4.38
N GLY A 169 10.33 -11.12 -4.58
CA GLY A 169 11.18 -11.80 -3.61
C GLY A 169 10.67 -13.19 -3.18
N GLY A 170 9.98 -13.91 -4.08
CA GLY A 170 9.34 -15.18 -3.76
C GLY A 170 8.06 -15.08 -2.92
N LYS A 171 7.60 -13.86 -2.62
CA LYS A 171 6.37 -13.61 -1.86
C LYS A 171 5.27 -13.07 -2.78
N SER A 172 4.03 -13.38 -2.44
CA SER A 172 2.84 -12.99 -3.21
C SER A 172 1.91 -12.17 -2.32
N PHE A 173 2.05 -10.84 -2.41
CA PHE A 173 1.23 -9.89 -1.65
C PHE A 173 0.58 -8.86 -2.57
N VAL A 174 -0.65 -8.47 -2.25
CA VAL A 174 -1.17 -7.16 -2.59
C VAL A 174 -0.76 -6.20 -1.47
N ARG A 175 -0.32 -4.99 -1.83
CA ARG A 175 0.27 -4.04 -0.88
C ARG A 175 -0.40 -2.69 -0.96
N VAL A 176 -0.48 -2.02 0.20
CA VAL A 176 -0.69 -0.57 0.26
C VAL A 176 0.59 0.06 0.80
N VAL A 177 1.15 0.99 0.06
CA VAL A 177 2.49 1.53 0.30
C VAL A 177 2.40 3.02 0.60
N VAL A 178 3.12 3.45 1.63
CA VAL A 178 3.41 4.87 1.91
C VAL A 178 4.89 5.10 1.63
N ALA A 179 5.18 5.95 0.65
CA ALA A 179 6.54 6.28 0.25
C ALA A 179 6.78 7.80 0.38
N PRO A 180 7.86 8.23 1.03
CA PRO A 180 8.26 9.63 1.03
C PRO A 180 8.47 10.17 -0.38
N THR A 181 8.17 11.46 -0.56
CA THR A 181 8.45 12.20 -1.80
C THR A 181 8.93 13.61 -1.46
N ILE A 182 9.42 14.35 -2.44
CA ILE A 182 9.97 15.68 -2.22
C ILE A 182 8.94 16.73 -2.60
N ARG A 183 8.59 17.60 -1.63
CA ARG A 183 7.85 18.83 -1.93
C ARG A 183 8.80 19.91 -2.40
N MET A 184 8.46 20.58 -3.48
CA MET A 184 9.18 21.72 -4.01
C MET A 184 8.34 22.99 -3.90
N LEU A 185 8.96 24.07 -3.43
CA LEU A 185 8.37 25.40 -3.39
C LEU A 185 9.35 26.40 -3.97
N SER A 186 8.93 27.10 -5.03
CA SER A 186 9.66 28.17 -5.65
C SER A 186 9.11 29.53 -5.18
N LEU A 187 9.96 30.44 -4.74
CA LEU A 187 9.59 31.79 -4.32
C LEU A 187 10.69 32.79 -4.63
N THR A 188 10.33 34.05 -4.81
CA THR A 188 11.28 35.15 -5.01
C THR A 188 11.19 36.12 -3.84
N ILE A 189 12.34 36.45 -3.23
CA ILE A 189 12.44 37.43 -2.15
C ILE A 189 13.47 38.50 -2.58
N GLY A 190 13.01 39.71 -2.82
CA GLY A 190 13.84 40.74 -3.46
C GLY A 190 14.28 40.28 -4.85
N ASP A 191 15.59 40.34 -5.12
CA ASP A 191 16.18 39.93 -6.38
C ASP A 191 16.69 38.48 -6.39
N THR A 192 16.43 37.73 -5.33
CA THR A 192 16.91 36.36 -5.17
C THR A 192 15.76 35.36 -5.29
N ASN A 193 15.94 34.36 -6.13
CA ASN A 193 15.02 33.21 -6.24
C ASN A 193 15.44 32.14 -5.22
N TYR A 194 14.44 31.55 -4.57
CA TYR A 194 14.62 30.44 -3.66
C TYR A 194 13.87 29.22 -4.17
N VAL A 195 14.55 28.09 -4.23
CA VAL A 195 13.94 26.78 -4.44
C VAL A 195 14.07 26.00 -3.13
N ARG A 196 12.95 25.78 -2.46
CA ARG A 196 12.87 25.01 -1.22
C ARG A 196 12.44 23.59 -1.51
N LEU A 197 13.25 22.65 -1.05
CA LEU A 197 12.99 21.22 -1.15
C LEU A 197 12.73 20.67 0.26
N TYR A 198 11.65 19.94 0.46
CA TYR A 198 11.26 19.34 1.73
C TYR A 198 11.26 17.83 1.56
N LEU A 199 12.18 17.13 2.21
CA LEU A 199 12.36 15.68 2.14
C LEU A 199 12.18 15.06 3.53
N PRO A 200 11.11 14.31 3.81
CA PRO A 200 11.05 13.45 4.97
C PRO A 200 11.89 12.19 4.74
N VAL A 201 12.67 11.82 5.74
CA VAL A 201 13.48 10.59 5.76
C VAL A 201 12.93 9.71 6.87
N LEU A 202 12.35 8.58 6.47
CA LEU A 202 11.81 7.60 7.41
C LEU A 202 12.91 6.62 7.80
N SER A 203 13.05 6.37 9.09
CA SER A 203 13.93 5.38 9.70
C SER A 203 13.15 4.39 10.54
N GLU A 204 13.64 3.16 10.63
CA GLU A 204 13.02 2.13 11.46
C GLU A 204 13.29 2.39 12.93
N GLY A 205 12.23 2.53 13.71
CA GLY A 205 12.27 2.73 15.15
C GLY A 205 12.06 1.46 15.96
N ASN A 206 12.31 1.56 17.26
CA ASN A 206 12.10 0.44 18.17
C ASN A 206 10.61 0.20 18.43
N SER A 207 10.12 -0.96 18.03
CA SER A 207 8.76 -1.39 18.34
C SER A 207 8.64 -1.87 19.79
N THR A 208 7.87 -1.14 20.60
CA THR A 208 7.61 -1.52 22.00
C THR A 208 6.14 -1.81 22.30
N LYS A 209 5.27 -1.64 21.34
CA LYS A 209 3.81 -1.71 21.56
C LYS A 209 3.25 -3.07 21.18
N ARG A 210 2.37 -3.60 22.04
CA ARG A 210 1.67 -4.90 21.85
C ARG A 210 0.43 -4.80 20.91
N TYR A 211 0.15 -3.62 20.37
CA TYR A 211 -1.03 -3.40 19.53
C TYR A 211 -0.62 -3.05 18.11
N GLN A 212 -1.39 -3.48 17.14
CA GLN A 212 -1.21 -3.08 15.74
C GLN A 212 -1.32 -1.56 15.64
N SER A 213 -0.17 -0.91 15.51
CA SER A 213 -0.07 0.55 15.43
C SER A 213 1.16 0.98 14.66
N ILE A 214 1.06 2.11 14.00
CA ILE A 214 2.16 2.82 13.35
C ILE A 214 2.35 4.10 14.15
N THR A 215 3.52 4.29 14.72
CA THR A 215 3.87 5.50 15.47
C THR A 215 4.97 6.23 14.72
N LEU A 216 4.72 7.48 14.38
CA LEU A 216 5.64 8.38 13.72
C LEU A 216 6.14 9.39 14.76
N THR A 217 7.46 9.59 14.86
CA THR A 217 8.07 10.57 15.78
C THR A 217 9.09 11.41 15.04
N GLY A 218 8.96 12.73 15.07
CA GLY A 218 9.95 13.66 14.54
C GLY A 218 11.21 13.63 15.38
N GLU A 219 12.33 13.13 14.83
CA GLU A 219 13.58 12.99 15.55
C GLU A 219 14.48 14.22 15.42
N SER A 220 14.68 14.65 14.20
CA SER A 220 15.59 15.75 13.91
C SER A 220 15.18 16.48 12.63
N PHE A 221 15.61 17.73 12.57
CA PHE A 221 15.37 18.60 11.42
C PHE A 221 16.68 19.29 11.05
N SER A 222 17.00 19.30 9.76
CA SER A 222 18.17 19.99 9.24
C SER A 222 17.82 20.87 8.04
N LYS A 223 18.57 21.95 7.89
CA LYS A 223 18.49 22.86 6.74
C LYS A 223 19.86 23.01 6.12
N LEU A 224 19.93 22.77 4.80
CA LEU A 224 21.11 22.99 3.98
C LEU A 224 20.78 24.06 2.94
N GLY A 225 21.77 24.90 2.57
CA GLY A 225 21.55 25.96 1.58
C GLY A 225 22.78 26.21 0.73
N GLU A 226 22.58 26.46 -0.57
CA GLU A 226 23.65 26.73 -1.54
C GLU A 226 23.17 27.61 -2.69
N SER A 227 24.04 28.48 -3.22
CA SER A 227 23.75 29.25 -4.43
C SER A 227 23.97 28.39 -5.65
N VAL A 228 22.98 28.28 -6.55
CA VAL A 228 22.94 27.29 -7.61
C VAL A 228 22.54 27.90 -8.95
N THR A 229 22.98 27.22 -10.04
CA THR A 229 22.55 27.49 -11.41
C THR A 229 21.70 26.36 -11.97
N GLY A 230 21.49 25.28 -11.23
CA GLY A 230 20.61 24.16 -11.57
C GLY A 230 20.55 23.14 -10.44
N ILE A 231 19.48 22.39 -10.41
CA ILE A 231 19.23 21.35 -9.41
C ILE A 231 18.79 20.07 -10.15
N LYS A 232 19.34 18.92 -9.76
CA LYS A 232 18.92 17.61 -10.26
C LYS A 232 18.61 16.70 -9.08
N VAL A 233 17.47 16.04 -9.13
CA VAL A 233 17.04 15.06 -8.12
C VAL A 233 16.97 13.70 -8.79
N GLU A 234 17.54 12.71 -8.16
CA GLU A 234 17.52 11.31 -8.59
C GLU A 234 16.96 10.43 -7.48
N VAL A 235 16.17 9.41 -7.86
CA VAL A 235 15.75 8.34 -6.97
C VAL A 235 16.41 7.03 -7.41
N GLY A 236 17.00 6.33 -6.44
CA GLY A 236 17.55 4.99 -6.59
C GLY A 236 16.77 3.98 -5.77
N PHE A 237 16.89 2.72 -6.14
CA PHE A 237 16.18 1.60 -5.52
C PHE A 237 17.22 0.61 -4.97
N PRO A 238 17.60 0.71 -3.69
CA PRO A 238 18.66 -0.12 -3.11
C PRO A 238 18.28 -1.59 -3.01
N LEU A 239 16.98 -1.90 -2.92
CA LEU A 239 16.47 -3.26 -2.85
C LEU A 239 15.97 -3.73 -4.22
N LEU A 240 16.48 -4.87 -4.70
CA LEU A 240 16.11 -5.45 -6.00
C LEU A 240 14.61 -5.74 -6.14
N GLU A 241 13.94 -6.01 -5.02
CA GLU A 241 12.49 -6.29 -4.98
C GLU A 241 11.65 -5.04 -5.28
N PHE A 242 12.17 -3.84 -4.96
CA PHE A 242 11.49 -2.57 -5.09
C PHE A 242 12.16 -1.71 -6.16
N GLY A 243 11.81 -1.90 -7.40
CA GLY A 243 12.29 -1.08 -8.51
C GLY A 243 11.27 -0.04 -8.99
N ASN A 244 11.60 0.74 -10.01
CA ASN A 244 10.64 1.72 -10.56
C ASN A 244 9.34 1.08 -11.05
N SER A 245 9.37 -0.17 -11.49
CA SER A 245 8.16 -0.90 -11.88
C SER A 245 7.21 -1.21 -10.70
N PHE A 246 7.66 -1.03 -9.46
CA PHE A 246 6.84 -1.10 -8.25
C PHE A 246 6.29 0.26 -7.84
N PHE A 247 7.15 1.29 -7.88
CA PHE A 247 6.78 2.65 -7.48
C PHE A 247 6.01 3.42 -8.56
N HIS A 248 6.17 3.04 -9.82
CA HIS A 248 5.58 3.72 -10.97
C HIS A 248 5.89 5.23 -11.03
N PHE A 249 7.11 5.63 -10.63
CA PHE A 249 7.52 7.02 -10.85
C PHE A 249 7.58 7.30 -12.36
N PRO A 250 6.95 8.37 -12.83
CA PRO A 250 7.02 8.76 -14.25
C PRO A 250 8.45 8.99 -14.73
N LYS A 251 9.31 9.50 -13.84
CA LYS A 251 10.75 9.71 -14.05
C LYS A 251 11.50 9.36 -12.79
N THR A 252 12.68 8.76 -12.93
CA THR A 252 13.62 8.48 -11.81
C THR A 252 14.63 9.60 -11.62
N THR A 253 14.62 10.58 -12.51
CA THR A 253 15.49 11.77 -12.48
C THR A 253 14.69 12.98 -12.92
N GLU A 254 14.71 14.04 -12.12
CA GLU A 254 14.11 15.33 -12.45
C GLU A 254 15.16 16.45 -12.35
N THR A 255 15.11 17.38 -13.31
CA THR A 255 16.00 18.51 -13.37
C THR A 255 15.19 19.81 -13.30
N ILE A 256 15.57 20.68 -12.36
CA ILE A 256 14.97 21.99 -12.18
C ILE A 256 15.92 23.02 -12.79
N SER A 257 15.46 23.66 -13.85
CA SER A 257 16.18 24.79 -14.43
C SER A 257 15.87 26.04 -13.62
N VAL A 258 16.93 26.73 -13.20
CA VAL A 258 16.81 27.99 -12.43
C VAL A 258 17.38 29.15 -13.25
N THR A 259 16.82 30.32 -13.07
CA THR A 259 17.24 31.54 -13.78
C THR A 259 17.58 32.65 -12.76
N GLY A 260 18.64 33.39 -13.05
CA GLY A 260 19.12 34.46 -12.16
C GLY A 260 19.82 33.94 -10.90
N ALA A 261 19.96 34.82 -9.92
CA ALA A 261 20.52 34.47 -8.62
C ALA A 261 19.52 33.55 -7.87
N THR A 262 19.88 32.29 -7.72
CA THR A 262 19.02 31.29 -7.09
C THR A 262 19.73 30.60 -5.95
N VAL A 263 19.01 30.43 -4.83
CA VAL A 263 19.46 29.68 -3.65
C VAL A 263 18.56 28.44 -3.51
N VAL A 264 19.15 27.26 -3.47
CA VAL A 264 18.45 26.06 -3.03
C VAL A 264 18.48 25.96 -1.51
N GLU A 265 17.35 25.71 -0.90
CA GLU A 265 17.23 25.37 0.53
C GLU A 265 16.63 23.98 0.64
N LEU A 266 17.40 23.02 1.15
CA LEU A 266 16.91 21.66 1.43
C LEU A 266 16.58 21.54 2.92
N TYR A 267 15.36 21.16 3.18
CA TYR A 267 14.84 20.87 4.49
C TYR A 267 14.67 19.35 4.61
N VAL A 268 15.37 18.74 5.55
CA VAL A 268 15.31 17.29 5.82
C VAL A 268 14.73 17.07 7.20
N GLY A 269 13.60 16.37 7.25
CA GLY A 269 12.95 15.95 8.49
C GLY A 269 13.12 14.45 8.69
N ASN A 270 13.85 14.03 9.72
CA ASN A 270 13.99 12.63 10.08
C ASN A 270 12.81 12.20 10.95
N VAL A 271 12.16 11.13 10.55
CA VAL A 271 10.97 10.56 11.21
C VAL A 271 11.26 9.13 11.59
N ASP A 272 11.24 8.86 12.88
CA ASP A 272 11.29 7.50 13.42
C ASP A 272 9.93 6.82 13.29
N VAL A 273 9.94 5.58 12.77
CA VAL A 273 8.74 4.78 12.51
C VAL A 273 8.76 3.53 13.38
N ALA A 274 7.97 3.52 14.44
CA ALA A 274 7.83 2.38 15.32
C ALA A 274 6.55 1.59 14.99
N LEU A 275 6.71 0.31 14.65
CA LEU A 275 5.61 -0.59 14.35
C LEU A 275 5.21 -1.38 15.60
N GLY A 276 3.94 -1.32 15.99
CA GLY A 276 3.38 -2.19 17.01
C GLY A 276 3.15 -3.58 16.45
N VAL A 277 3.61 -4.62 17.17
CA VAL A 277 3.49 -6.01 16.75
C VAL A 277 2.21 -6.64 17.29
N HIS A 278 1.58 -7.51 16.49
CA HIS A 278 0.49 -8.37 16.95
C HIS A 278 1.11 -9.49 17.82
N SER A 279 0.66 -9.61 19.05
CA SER A 279 1.05 -10.71 19.97
C SER A 279 0.18 -11.92 19.78
#